data_6a2f31b29e023b920af7295f8fd92dfd
#
_entry.id   6a2f31b29e023b920af7295f8fd92dfd
#
_cell.length_a   1.000
_cell.length_b   1.000
_cell.length_c   1.000
_cell.angle_alpha   90.00
_cell.angle_beta   90.00
_cell.angle_gamma   90.00
#
_symmetry.space_group_name_H-M   'P 1'
#
loop_
_entity.id
_entity.type
_entity.pdbx_description
1 polymer ?
#
loop_
_entity_poly.entity_id
_entity_poly.type
_entity_poly.pdbx_seq_one_letter_code
_entity_poly.pdbx_strand_id
1 'polypeptide(L)'
;MCRKTFFFLILTLSNFLMTQEIPNDSLIKNDVIRIDPLVPSKAAFYSAVFPGLGQIYTKKYWKLPLIYGAIGSSIYGFNYNNKEMKRYRVAYKKRIAGYTDDEFFGRIPRESQLIEGYKYHRRYRDLSALFLLGFYLLNILDANIGAHLLQFNVNENLSIFPKIEENIFNNPNLGISLNINFNKKWK
;
A
#
# COMPACT_ATOMS: atom_id res chain seq x y z
N MET A 1 12.32 13.34 -24.07
CA MET A 1 12.86 13.85 -22.79
C MET A 1 12.35 13.10 -21.56
N CYS A 2 11.13 12.57 -21.52
CA CYS A 2 10.55 11.86 -20.37
C CYS A 2 11.25 10.57 -19.89
N ARG A 3 11.95 9.84 -20.78
CA ARG A 3 12.57 8.53 -20.42
C ARG A 3 13.85 8.68 -19.60
N LYS A 4 14.59 9.76 -19.75
CA LYS A 4 15.82 10.03 -18.98
C LYS A 4 15.51 10.55 -17.56
N THR A 5 14.43 11.30 -17.38
CA THR A 5 14.00 11.80 -16.07
C THR A 5 13.46 10.69 -15.17
N PHE A 6 12.80 9.68 -15.76
CA PHE A 6 12.30 8.51 -15.02
C PHE A 6 13.46 7.64 -14.49
N PHE A 7 14.53 7.49 -15.26
CA PHE A 7 15.72 6.74 -14.84
C PHE A 7 16.49 7.44 -13.72
N PHE A 8 16.53 8.78 -13.73
CA PHE A 8 17.16 9.57 -12.68
C PHE A 8 16.38 9.51 -11.36
N LEU A 9 15.03 9.44 -11.44
CA LEU A 9 14.16 9.28 -10.28
C LEU A 9 14.36 7.92 -9.59
N ILE A 10 14.55 6.84 -10.36
CA ILE A 10 14.83 5.50 -9.82
C ILE A 10 16.21 5.45 -9.16
N LEU A 11 17.21 6.14 -9.73
CA LEU A 11 18.56 6.16 -9.18
C LEU A 11 18.68 6.94 -7.88
N THR A 12 17.87 7.98 -7.69
CA THR A 12 17.80 8.73 -6.41
C THR A 12 17.08 7.97 -5.32
N LEU A 13 16.11 7.12 -5.67
CA LEU A 13 15.40 6.26 -4.71
C LEU A 13 16.31 5.16 -4.13
N SER A 14 17.29 4.67 -4.89
CA SER A 14 18.18 3.60 -4.43
C SER A 14 19.16 4.05 -3.32
N ASN A 15 19.49 5.33 -3.25
CA ASN A 15 20.38 5.85 -2.21
C ASN A 15 19.68 6.06 -0.85
N PHE A 16 18.32 6.08 -0.83
CA PHE A 16 17.57 6.27 0.41
C PHE A 16 17.46 4.98 1.25
N LEU A 17 17.83 3.82 0.69
CA LEU A 17 17.70 2.51 1.34
C LEU A 17 18.95 2.08 2.13
N MET A 18 20.06 2.83 2.07
CA MET A 18 21.34 2.41 2.65
C MET A 18 21.68 3.03 3.99
N THR A 19 20.84 3.88 4.59
CA THR A 19 21.09 4.45 5.91
C THR A 19 20.20 3.77 6.96
N GLN A 20 20.44 2.49 7.22
CA GLN A 20 20.05 1.87 8.48
C GLN A 20 21.31 1.78 9.35
N GLU A 21 21.57 2.82 10.13
CA GLU A 21 22.42 2.70 11.29
C GLU A 21 21.77 1.70 12.26
N ILE A 22 22.45 0.59 12.50
CA ILE A 22 22.10 -0.34 13.57
C ILE A 22 22.46 0.38 14.87
N PRO A 23 21.50 0.79 15.69
CA PRO A 23 21.81 1.32 17.01
C PRO A 23 22.38 0.18 17.83
N ASN A 24 23.69 0.28 18.09
CA ASN A 24 24.41 -0.62 19.01
C ASN A 24 24.07 -0.17 20.43
N ASP A 25 22.85 -0.46 20.89
CA ASP A 25 22.40 -0.12 22.24
C ASP A 25 22.38 -1.39 23.10
N SER A 26 23.58 -1.72 23.61
CA SER A 26 23.80 -2.76 24.61
C SER A 26 23.50 -2.25 26.04
N LEU A 27 22.35 -1.61 26.22
CA LEU A 27 21.77 -1.41 27.54
C LEU A 27 20.46 -2.21 27.61
N ILE A 28 20.56 -3.39 28.23
CA ILE A 28 19.41 -4.20 28.62
C ILE A 28 18.63 -3.39 29.67
N LYS A 29 17.83 -2.47 29.20
CA LYS A 29 16.82 -1.84 30.02
C LYS A 29 15.66 -2.83 30.06
N ASN A 30 15.45 -3.43 31.22
CA ASN A 30 14.25 -4.22 31.52
C ASN A 30 13.01 -3.32 31.44
N ASP A 31 12.69 -2.84 30.27
CA ASP A 31 11.42 -2.15 30.04
C ASP A 31 10.32 -3.21 30.07
N VAL A 32 9.67 -3.29 31.22
CA VAL A 32 8.37 -3.95 31.34
C VAL A 32 7.51 -3.40 30.20
N ILE A 33 7.27 -4.20 29.18
CA ILE A 33 6.50 -3.82 28.01
C ILE A 33 5.08 -3.50 28.51
N ARG A 34 4.84 -2.20 28.70
CA ARG A 34 3.50 -1.70 29.00
C ARG A 34 2.69 -1.77 27.71
N ILE A 35 1.79 -2.76 27.64
CA ILE A 35 0.81 -2.82 26.55
C ILE A 35 -0.09 -1.59 26.73
N ASP A 36 0.08 -0.58 25.88
CA ASP A 36 -0.81 0.58 25.85
C ASP A 36 -1.96 0.28 24.86
N PRO A 37 -3.18 0.03 25.36
CA PRO A 37 -4.33 -0.32 24.52
C PRO A 37 -4.72 0.80 23.54
N LEU A 38 -4.22 2.02 23.76
CA LEU A 38 -4.53 3.17 22.90
C LEU A 38 -3.63 3.25 21.65
N VAL A 39 -2.51 2.55 21.60
CA VAL A 39 -1.56 2.61 20.46
C VAL A 39 -2.20 2.17 19.14
N PRO A 40 -2.97 1.05 19.06
CA PRO A 40 -3.64 0.66 17.83
C PRO A 40 -4.70 1.67 17.39
N SER A 41 -5.48 2.20 18.34
CA SER A 41 -6.50 3.21 18.05
C SER A 41 -5.89 4.51 17.54
N LYS A 42 -4.76 4.95 18.10
CA LYS A 42 -4.01 6.12 17.61
C LYS A 42 -3.48 5.89 16.18
N ALA A 43 -2.91 4.71 15.90
CA ALA A 43 -2.41 4.37 14.56
C ALA A 43 -3.54 4.37 13.52
N ALA A 44 -4.69 3.78 13.86
CA ALA A 44 -5.89 3.79 13.00
C ALA A 44 -6.40 5.22 12.77
N PHE A 45 -6.48 6.04 13.82
CA PHE A 45 -6.92 7.43 13.72
C PHE A 45 -5.98 8.26 12.82
N TYR A 46 -4.66 8.13 12.98
CA TYR A 46 -3.71 8.82 12.11
C TYR A 46 -3.86 8.42 10.64
N SER A 47 -4.09 7.14 10.37
CA SER A 47 -4.34 6.66 8.99
C SER A 47 -5.71 7.10 8.45
N ALA A 48 -6.69 7.36 9.32
CA ALA A 48 -7.99 7.91 8.96
C ALA A 48 -7.94 9.41 8.67
N VAL A 49 -7.01 10.16 9.26
CA VAL A 49 -6.82 11.58 8.95
C VAL A 49 -6.00 11.75 7.67
N PHE A 50 -4.91 11.01 7.57
CA PHE A 50 -4.02 11.03 6.40
C PHE A 50 -3.56 9.61 6.06
N PRO A 51 -3.80 9.13 4.83
CA PRO A 51 -3.39 7.78 4.45
C PRO A 51 -1.87 7.63 4.57
N GLY A 52 -1.44 6.61 5.30
CA GLY A 52 -0.03 6.31 5.53
C GLY A 52 0.56 6.83 6.85
N LEU A 53 -0.07 7.77 7.56
CA LEU A 53 0.45 8.26 8.85
C LEU A 53 0.52 7.17 9.93
N GLY A 54 -0.40 6.22 9.93
CA GLY A 54 -0.35 5.08 10.85
C GLY A 54 0.85 4.16 10.59
N GLN A 55 1.25 3.99 9.33
CA GLN A 55 2.44 3.23 8.97
C GLN A 55 3.74 3.97 9.36
N ILE A 56 3.74 5.30 9.30
CA ILE A 56 4.84 6.12 9.82
C ILE A 56 4.91 5.97 11.33
N TYR A 57 3.78 6.04 12.03
CA TYR A 57 3.71 5.86 13.47
C TYR A 57 4.22 4.48 13.91
N THR A 58 3.90 3.44 13.14
CA THR A 58 4.37 2.05 13.38
C THR A 58 5.74 1.76 12.78
N LYS A 59 6.45 2.75 12.23
CA LYS A 59 7.79 2.65 11.60
C LYS A 59 7.86 1.67 10.41
N LYS A 60 6.74 1.37 9.77
CA LYS A 60 6.64 0.46 8.60
C LYS A 60 6.69 1.25 7.28
N TYR A 61 7.74 2.03 7.07
CA TYR A 61 7.89 2.96 5.94
C TYR A 61 7.83 2.29 4.56
N TRP A 62 8.26 1.03 4.45
CA TRP A 62 8.27 0.29 3.19
C TRP A 62 6.87 0.09 2.59
N LYS A 63 5.81 0.19 3.39
CA LYS A 63 4.42 0.09 2.93
C LYS A 63 3.89 1.38 2.29
N LEU A 64 4.52 2.54 2.56
CA LEU A 64 4.06 3.83 2.06
C LEU A 64 3.98 3.89 0.53
N PRO A 65 5.03 3.49 -0.24
CA PRO A 65 4.95 3.55 -1.69
C PRO A 65 3.83 2.66 -2.27
N LEU A 66 3.52 1.54 -1.62
CA LEU A 66 2.43 0.65 -2.04
C LEU A 66 1.06 1.32 -1.81
N ILE A 67 0.85 1.97 -0.67
CA ILE A 67 -0.39 2.67 -0.33
C ILE A 67 -0.63 3.83 -1.30
N TYR A 68 0.38 4.69 -1.49
CA TYR A 68 0.26 5.82 -2.41
C TYR A 68 0.16 5.39 -3.88
N GLY A 69 0.80 4.29 -4.26
CA GLY A 69 0.63 3.69 -5.58
C GLY A 69 -0.79 3.21 -5.84
N ALA A 70 -1.40 2.51 -4.87
CA ALA A 70 -2.78 2.02 -4.96
C ALA A 70 -3.80 3.19 -5.00
N ILE A 71 -3.66 4.16 -4.11
CA ILE A 71 -4.52 5.36 -4.08
C ILE A 71 -4.33 6.18 -5.36
N GLY A 72 -3.10 6.43 -5.77
CA GLY A 72 -2.78 7.23 -6.96
C GLY A 72 -3.30 6.60 -8.25
N SER A 73 -3.17 5.28 -8.41
CA SER A 73 -3.72 4.56 -9.57
C SER A 73 -5.25 4.63 -9.62
N SER A 74 -5.92 4.55 -8.46
CA SER A 74 -7.37 4.68 -8.37
C SER A 74 -7.86 6.09 -8.72
N ILE A 75 -7.16 7.12 -8.24
CA ILE A 75 -7.45 8.53 -8.58
C ILE A 75 -7.23 8.77 -10.08
N TYR A 76 -6.13 8.25 -10.64
CA TYR A 76 -5.87 8.37 -12.07
C TYR A 76 -6.97 7.70 -12.90
N GLY A 77 -7.34 6.47 -12.56
CA GLY A 77 -8.43 5.73 -13.22
C GLY A 77 -9.77 6.47 -13.14
N PHE A 78 -10.09 7.03 -11.97
CA PHE A 78 -11.28 7.86 -11.78
C PHE A 78 -11.28 9.10 -12.68
N ASN A 79 -10.21 9.87 -12.67
CA ASN A 79 -10.12 11.11 -13.44
C ASN A 79 -10.16 10.83 -14.94
N TYR A 80 -9.44 9.82 -15.41
CA TYR A 80 -9.43 9.42 -16.81
C TYR A 80 -10.83 9.03 -17.29
N ASN A 81 -11.48 8.10 -16.60
CA ASN A 81 -12.80 7.63 -16.99
C ASN A 81 -13.88 8.70 -16.82
N ASN A 82 -13.75 9.60 -15.83
CA ASN A 82 -14.67 10.71 -15.65
C ASN A 82 -14.56 11.71 -16.80
N LYS A 83 -13.36 11.98 -17.31
CA LYS A 83 -13.14 12.85 -18.47
C LYS A 83 -13.77 12.24 -19.73
N GLU A 84 -13.45 10.97 -20.01
CA GLU A 84 -13.99 10.28 -21.18
C GLU A 84 -15.51 10.16 -21.12
N MET A 85 -16.08 9.77 -19.98
CA MET A 85 -17.52 9.73 -19.76
C MET A 85 -18.20 11.08 -20.10
N LYS A 86 -17.60 12.19 -19.67
CA LYS A 86 -18.13 13.53 -19.99
C LYS A 86 -18.09 13.82 -21.49
N ARG A 87 -17.02 13.43 -22.19
CA ARG A 87 -16.87 13.61 -23.65
C ARG A 87 -17.99 12.86 -24.39
N TYR A 88 -18.18 11.58 -24.11
CA TYR A 88 -19.25 10.79 -24.70
C TYR A 88 -20.65 11.34 -24.38
N ARG A 89 -20.86 11.80 -23.15
CA ARG A 89 -22.13 12.41 -22.73
C ARG A 89 -22.43 13.70 -23.48
N VAL A 90 -21.45 14.56 -23.68
CA VAL A 90 -21.62 15.83 -24.40
C VAL A 90 -21.91 15.56 -25.87
N ALA A 91 -21.17 14.66 -26.51
CA ALA A 91 -21.38 14.28 -27.89
C ALA A 91 -22.80 13.71 -28.12
N TYR A 92 -23.24 12.80 -27.23
CA TYR A 92 -24.57 12.23 -27.27
C TYR A 92 -25.68 13.31 -27.17
N LYS A 93 -25.51 14.27 -26.21
CA LYS A 93 -26.47 15.37 -26.04
C LYS A 93 -26.55 16.26 -27.28
N LYS A 94 -25.39 16.60 -27.89
CA LYS A 94 -25.35 17.39 -29.12
C LYS A 94 -26.10 16.71 -30.26
N ARG A 95 -25.94 15.41 -30.47
CA ARG A 95 -26.65 14.66 -31.54
C ARG A 95 -28.15 14.61 -31.34
N ILE A 96 -28.64 14.35 -30.13
CA ILE A 96 -30.08 14.39 -29.85
C ILE A 96 -30.64 15.78 -30.11
N ALA A 97 -29.87 16.84 -29.86
CA ALA A 97 -30.29 18.22 -30.14
C ALA A 97 -30.19 18.58 -31.65
N GLY A 98 -29.80 17.65 -32.54
CA GLY A 98 -29.68 17.88 -33.96
C GLY A 98 -28.40 18.54 -34.43
N TYR A 99 -27.41 18.76 -33.51
CA TYR A 99 -26.13 19.31 -33.89
C TYR A 99 -25.20 18.23 -34.43
N THR A 100 -24.51 18.56 -35.53
CA THR A 100 -23.49 17.69 -36.18
C THR A 100 -22.07 18.06 -35.79
N ASP A 101 -21.89 19.01 -34.86
CA ASP A 101 -20.60 19.49 -34.37
C ASP A 101 -20.23 18.80 -33.05
N ASP A 102 -20.09 17.49 -33.06
CA ASP A 102 -19.58 16.74 -31.94
C ASP A 102 -18.20 16.14 -32.24
N GLU A 103 -17.39 15.95 -31.21
CA GLU A 103 -16.01 15.43 -31.31
C GLU A 103 -15.91 14.07 -32.00
N PHE A 104 -16.96 13.26 -31.94
CA PHE A 104 -17.01 11.92 -32.52
C PHE A 104 -17.75 11.88 -33.86
N PHE A 105 -18.11 13.02 -34.41
CA PHE A 105 -18.76 13.08 -35.72
C PHE A 105 -17.85 12.51 -36.81
N GLY A 106 -18.40 11.63 -37.65
CA GLY A 106 -17.62 10.89 -38.65
C GLY A 106 -16.82 9.68 -38.15
N ARG A 107 -16.49 9.61 -36.85
CA ARG A 107 -15.80 8.44 -36.25
C ARG A 107 -16.76 7.39 -35.71
N ILE A 108 -17.82 7.86 -35.05
CA ILE A 108 -18.83 7.01 -34.43
C ILE A 108 -20.17 7.42 -35.02
N PRO A 109 -20.66 6.70 -36.06
CA PRO A 109 -21.88 7.11 -36.77
C PRO A 109 -23.17 6.85 -36.01
N ARG A 110 -23.16 5.83 -35.11
CA ARG A 110 -24.38 5.43 -34.37
C ARG A 110 -24.43 6.04 -32.97
N GLU A 111 -25.58 6.61 -32.62
CA GLU A 111 -25.83 7.11 -31.28
C GLU A 111 -25.75 6.04 -30.19
N SER A 112 -26.16 4.80 -30.51
CA SER A 112 -26.05 3.67 -29.58
C SER A 112 -24.63 3.43 -29.11
N GLN A 113 -23.64 3.61 -29.98
CA GLN A 113 -22.21 3.47 -29.62
C GLN A 113 -21.73 4.56 -28.69
N LEU A 114 -22.25 5.79 -28.78
CA LEU A 114 -21.95 6.86 -27.83
C LEU A 114 -22.52 6.56 -26.45
N ILE A 115 -23.73 5.99 -26.37
CA ILE A 115 -24.34 5.54 -25.11
C ILE A 115 -23.52 4.40 -24.50
N GLU A 116 -23.07 3.45 -25.30
CA GLU A 116 -22.23 2.34 -24.84
C GLU A 116 -20.90 2.85 -24.30
N GLY A 117 -20.21 3.75 -25.02
CA GLY A 117 -19.00 4.40 -24.55
C GLY A 117 -19.21 5.17 -23.24
N TYR A 118 -20.31 5.93 -23.15
CA TYR A 118 -20.70 6.60 -21.90
C TYR A 118 -20.89 5.61 -20.74
N LYS A 119 -21.66 4.51 -20.95
CA LYS A 119 -21.91 3.49 -19.93
C LYS A 119 -20.63 2.78 -19.51
N TYR A 120 -19.76 2.46 -20.46
CA TYR A 120 -18.47 1.85 -20.23
C TYR A 120 -17.60 2.70 -19.29
N HIS A 121 -17.35 3.96 -19.65
CA HIS A 121 -16.52 4.86 -18.85
C HIS A 121 -17.16 5.22 -17.51
N ARG A 122 -18.50 5.31 -17.45
CA ARG A 122 -19.21 5.49 -16.18
C ARG A 122 -18.96 4.33 -15.23
N ARG A 123 -19.07 3.09 -15.71
CA ARG A 123 -18.81 1.88 -14.90
C ARG A 123 -17.38 1.86 -14.35
N TYR A 124 -16.38 2.13 -15.19
CA TYR A 124 -14.99 2.13 -14.75
C TYR A 124 -14.66 3.30 -13.83
N ARG A 125 -15.29 4.45 -14.00
CA ARG A 125 -15.20 5.55 -13.04
C ARG A 125 -15.73 5.13 -11.67
N ASP A 126 -16.92 4.53 -11.64
CA ASP A 126 -17.56 4.10 -10.40
C ASP A 126 -16.76 2.98 -9.71
N LEU A 127 -16.20 2.03 -10.48
CA LEU A 127 -15.27 1.03 -9.97
C LEU A 127 -13.99 1.66 -9.40
N SER A 128 -13.42 2.64 -10.07
CA SER A 128 -12.22 3.35 -9.56
C SER A 128 -12.50 4.06 -8.24
N ALA A 129 -13.70 4.65 -8.09
CA ALA A 129 -14.13 5.27 -6.84
C ALA A 129 -14.30 4.22 -5.72
N LEU A 130 -14.85 3.05 -6.04
CA LEU A 130 -14.99 1.94 -5.10
C LEU A 130 -13.62 1.40 -4.66
N PHE A 131 -12.68 1.24 -5.58
CA PHE A 131 -11.30 0.83 -5.25
C PHE A 131 -10.60 1.88 -4.38
N LEU A 132 -10.77 3.17 -4.67
CA LEU A 132 -10.20 4.24 -3.85
C LEU A 132 -10.70 4.15 -2.41
N LEU A 133 -12.01 3.98 -2.21
CA LEU A 133 -12.60 3.80 -0.89
C LEU A 133 -12.08 2.52 -0.22
N GLY A 134 -12.03 1.41 -0.96
CA GLY A 134 -11.53 0.13 -0.47
C GLY A 134 -10.07 0.20 0.01
N PHE A 135 -9.18 0.76 -0.79
CA PHE A 135 -7.77 0.94 -0.41
C PHE A 135 -7.60 1.87 0.78
N TYR A 136 -8.44 2.91 0.88
CA TYR A 136 -8.43 3.80 2.04
C TYR A 136 -8.83 3.07 3.33
N LEU A 137 -9.90 2.27 3.30
CA LEU A 137 -10.33 1.48 4.45
C LEU A 137 -9.29 0.41 4.82
N LEU A 138 -8.72 -0.29 3.82
CA LEU A 138 -7.66 -1.27 4.04
C LEU A 138 -6.41 -0.64 4.68
N ASN A 139 -6.06 0.58 4.29
CA ASN A 139 -4.95 1.31 4.90
C ASN A 139 -5.18 1.57 6.40
N ILE A 140 -6.40 1.95 6.81
CA ILE A 140 -6.75 2.16 8.21
C ILE A 140 -6.67 0.85 9.00
N LEU A 141 -7.22 -0.24 8.44
CA LEU A 141 -7.17 -1.57 9.05
C LEU A 141 -5.73 -2.07 9.19
N ASP A 142 -4.90 -1.92 8.15
CA ASP A 142 -3.48 -2.32 8.20
C ASP A 142 -2.70 -1.55 9.26
N ALA A 143 -2.96 -0.26 9.43
CA ALA A 143 -2.34 0.55 10.49
C ALA A 143 -2.73 0.05 11.88
N ASN A 144 -4.01 -0.28 12.10
CA ASN A 144 -4.51 -0.82 13.36
C ASN A 144 -3.86 -2.18 13.67
N ILE A 145 -3.93 -3.12 12.73
CA ILE A 145 -3.33 -4.47 12.88
C ILE A 145 -1.82 -4.34 13.07
N GLY A 146 -1.17 -3.46 12.31
CA GLY A 146 0.26 -3.23 12.42
C GLY A 146 0.71 -2.73 13.78
N ALA A 147 -0.10 -1.89 14.43
CA ALA A 147 0.14 -1.38 15.76
C ALA A 147 -0.14 -2.44 16.86
N HIS A 148 -1.17 -3.27 16.69
CA HIS A 148 -1.40 -4.42 17.57
C HIS A 148 -0.20 -5.38 17.55
N LEU A 149 0.27 -5.74 16.36
CA LEU A 149 1.42 -6.65 16.21
C LEU A 149 2.72 -6.10 16.81
N LEU A 150 2.91 -4.77 16.86
CA LEU A 150 4.08 -4.17 17.53
C LEU A 150 4.04 -4.36 19.05
N GLN A 151 2.87 -4.47 19.65
CA GLN A 151 2.74 -4.69 21.09
C GLN A 151 2.94 -6.16 21.48
N PHE A 152 2.68 -7.09 20.55
CA PHE A 152 2.97 -8.49 20.76
C PHE A 152 4.43 -8.77 20.40
N ASN A 153 5.32 -8.62 21.38
CA ASN A 153 6.71 -8.99 21.23
C ASN A 153 6.82 -10.53 21.23
N VAL A 154 6.62 -11.14 20.09
CA VAL A 154 6.75 -12.61 19.91
C VAL A 154 8.23 -13.02 20.00
N ASN A 155 9.14 -12.03 19.99
CA ASN A 155 10.57 -12.26 19.77
C ASN A 155 11.37 -12.65 21.03
N GLU A 156 10.81 -12.53 22.24
CA GLU A 156 11.58 -12.86 23.46
C GLU A 156 11.65 -14.36 23.73
N ASN A 157 10.72 -15.16 23.21
CA ASN A 157 10.64 -16.59 23.50
C ASN A 157 10.87 -17.50 22.29
N LEU A 158 10.97 -16.93 21.08
CA LEU A 158 11.18 -17.68 19.85
C LEU A 158 12.30 -17.05 19.03
N SER A 159 13.43 -17.73 18.94
CA SER A 159 14.52 -17.30 18.07
C SER A 159 14.85 -18.41 17.06
N ILE A 160 14.96 -18.00 15.80
CA ILE A 160 15.32 -18.87 14.68
C ILE A 160 16.74 -18.47 14.25
N PHE A 161 17.68 -19.39 14.37
CA PHE A 161 19.05 -19.19 13.90
C PHE A 161 19.42 -20.24 12.86
N PRO A 162 20.09 -19.86 11.77
CA PRO A 162 20.74 -20.82 10.91
C PRO A 162 21.87 -21.51 11.71
N LYS A 163 21.87 -22.82 11.76
CA LYS A 163 22.88 -23.63 12.42
C LYS A 163 23.67 -24.40 11.37
N ILE A 164 24.97 -24.27 11.43
CA ILE A 164 25.88 -25.08 10.63
C ILE A 164 26.47 -26.11 11.61
N GLU A 165 26.12 -27.38 11.45
CA GLU A 165 26.73 -28.48 12.20
C GLU A 165 27.73 -29.21 11.32
N GLU A 166 28.95 -29.37 11.81
CA GLU A 166 29.95 -30.24 11.20
C GLU A 166 29.69 -31.68 11.64
N ASN A 167 29.40 -32.52 10.69
CA ASN A 167 29.22 -33.95 10.94
C ASN A 167 30.59 -34.61 11.11
N ILE A 168 30.65 -35.77 11.80
CA ILE A 168 31.85 -36.62 12.01
C ILE A 168 32.61 -36.91 10.70
N PHE A 169 31.93 -36.78 9.56
CA PHE A 169 32.48 -36.95 8.20
C PHE A 169 32.92 -35.63 7.53
N ASN A 170 33.09 -34.53 8.28
CA ASN A 170 33.57 -33.23 7.80
C ASN A 170 32.72 -32.59 6.69
N ASN A 171 31.44 -32.95 6.58
CA ASN A 171 30.49 -32.33 5.67
C ASN A 171 29.62 -31.31 6.44
N PRO A 172 29.54 -30.01 6.02
CA PRO A 172 28.70 -29.03 6.68
C PRO A 172 27.23 -29.33 6.38
N ASN A 173 26.47 -29.63 7.41
CA ASN A 173 25.01 -29.73 7.34
C ASN A 173 24.38 -28.36 7.70
N LEU A 174 23.61 -27.81 6.76
CA LEU A 174 22.83 -26.60 6.99
C LEU A 174 21.51 -26.99 7.67
N GLY A 175 21.30 -26.48 8.87
CA GLY A 175 20.09 -26.70 9.65
C GLY A 175 19.48 -25.37 10.11
N ILE A 176 18.21 -25.39 10.50
CA ILE A 176 17.51 -24.29 11.16
C ILE A 176 17.26 -24.72 12.59
N SER A 177 17.81 -24.01 13.57
CA SER A 177 17.51 -24.23 14.98
C SER A 177 16.40 -23.31 15.43
N LEU A 178 15.35 -23.89 16.00
CA LEU A 178 14.24 -23.19 16.64
C LEU A 178 14.46 -23.24 18.15
N ASN A 179 14.76 -22.10 18.75
CA ASN A 179 14.95 -22.01 20.20
C ASN A 179 13.69 -21.44 20.85
N ILE A 180 13.00 -22.26 21.64
CA ILE A 180 11.78 -21.85 22.36
C ILE A 180 12.13 -21.76 23.84
N ASN A 181 12.13 -20.56 24.39
CA ASN A 181 12.41 -20.34 25.80
C ASN A 181 11.10 -20.35 26.62
N PHE A 182 10.89 -21.44 27.36
CA PHE A 182 9.70 -21.63 28.20
C PHE A 182 9.83 -21.01 29.61
N ASN A 183 10.84 -20.16 29.84
CA ASN A 183 11.09 -19.64 31.20
C ASN A 183 10.05 -18.58 31.58
N LYS A 184 8.83 -19.02 31.89
CA LYS A 184 7.77 -18.21 32.48
C LYS A 184 8.01 -18.12 33.98
N LYS A 185 8.69 -17.06 34.45
CA LYS A 185 8.67 -16.74 35.88
C LYS A 185 7.25 -16.34 36.27
N TRP A 186 6.55 -17.25 36.92
CA TRP A 186 5.31 -16.93 37.64
C TRP A 186 5.69 -16.02 38.83
N LYS A 187 5.22 -14.79 38.84
CA LYS A 187 5.12 -13.93 40.02
C LYS A 187 3.67 -13.60 40.24
#